data_a175065178a6e493e40e33c9efeb04ac
#
_entry.id   a175065178a6e493e40e33c9efeb04ac
#
_cell.length_a   1.000
_cell.length_b   1.000
_cell.length_c   1.000
_cell.angle_alpha   90.00
_cell.angle_beta   90.00
_cell.angle_gamma   90.00
#
_symmetry.space_group_name_H-M   'P 1'
#
loop_
_entity.id
_entity.type
_entity.pdbx_description
1 polymer ?
#
loop_
_entity_poly.entity_id
_entity_poly.type
_entity_poly.pdbx_seq_one_letter_code
_entity_poly.pdbx_strand_id
1 'polypeptide(L)'
;MSKRKILVFAHVPPPHHGQSVMVEILLEGLRADARFEVHHVDARVSDDLEDVGSFRPQKIIRLFKCILQAWWLRLRHGPMAFYYVPAPAKRSAIIRDWVVMAFCRPLFPELILHWHAYGLGEWALEGNDWSRKLIRRALRQADLSIVLNNYNKRDAAVFAPKRIE
;
A
#
# COMPACT_ATOMS: atom_id res chain seq x y z
N MET A 1 -16.06 23.77 2.25
CA MET A 1 -16.05 22.40 1.68
C MET A 1 -15.33 21.48 2.65
N SER A 2 -15.86 20.27 2.91
CA SER A 2 -15.15 19.29 3.76
C SER A 2 -13.90 18.80 3.04
N LYS A 3 -12.79 18.70 3.78
CA LYS A 3 -11.53 18.14 3.25
C LYS A 3 -11.70 16.65 2.94
N ARG A 4 -11.11 16.20 1.84
CA ARG A 4 -11.01 14.76 1.54
C ARG A 4 -9.97 14.13 2.46
N LYS A 5 -10.40 13.17 3.27
CA LYS A 5 -9.52 12.46 4.20
C LYS A 5 -8.80 11.31 3.51
N ILE A 6 -7.50 11.19 3.75
CA ILE A 6 -6.66 10.14 3.21
C ILE A 6 -5.70 9.60 4.28
N LEU A 7 -5.65 8.29 4.43
CA LEU A 7 -4.62 7.60 5.19
C LEU A 7 -3.56 7.06 4.23
N VAL A 8 -2.35 7.55 4.34
CA VAL A 8 -1.18 7.03 3.64
C VAL A 8 -0.55 5.95 4.50
N PHE A 9 -0.68 4.68 4.08
CA PHE A 9 -0.06 3.54 4.74
C PHE A 9 1.16 3.11 3.93
N ALA A 10 2.28 3.79 4.17
CA ALA A 10 3.54 3.57 3.47
C ALA A 10 4.70 4.06 4.32
N HIS A 11 5.90 3.50 4.11
CA HIS A 11 7.08 3.95 4.84
C HIS A 11 7.73 5.16 4.16
N VAL A 12 8.35 6.00 4.98
CA VAL A 12 9.17 7.15 4.59
C VAL A 12 10.63 6.93 5.03
N PRO A 13 11.60 7.71 4.53
CA PRO A 13 12.98 7.60 4.98
C PRO A 13 13.12 7.74 6.51
N PRO A 14 14.15 7.13 7.14
CA PRO A 14 15.09 6.16 6.63
C PRO A 14 14.50 4.74 6.48
N PRO A 15 15.03 3.82 5.65
CA PRO A 15 16.15 4.02 4.73
C PRO A 15 15.75 4.81 3.48
N HIS A 16 16.70 5.56 2.91
CA HIS A 16 16.50 6.32 1.68
C HIS A 16 16.58 5.39 0.47
N HIS A 17 15.48 5.16 -0.20
CA HIS A 17 15.37 4.49 -1.48
C HIS A 17 14.23 5.11 -2.30
N GLY A 18 14.21 4.86 -3.61
CA GLY A 18 13.30 5.56 -4.53
C GLY A 18 11.84 5.60 -4.05
N GLN A 19 11.29 4.49 -3.57
CA GLN A 19 9.92 4.44 -3.09
C GLN A 19 9.69 5.29 -1.83
N SER A 20 10.57 5.22 -0.82
CA SER A 20 10.38 5.96 0.44
C SER A 20 10.47 7.47 0.23
N VAL A 21 11.41 7.93 -0.62
CA VAL A 21 11.54 9.35 -0.99
C VAL A 21 10.30 9.84 -1.77
N MET A 22 9.78 9.03 -2.71
CA MET A 22 8.56 9.38 -3.44
C MET A 22 7.33 9.48 -2.54
N VAL A 23 7.23 8.61 -1.53
CA VAL A 23 6.15 8.69 -0.53
C VAL A 23 6.28 9.95 0.34
N GLU A 24 7.50 10.32 0.71
CA GLU A 24 7.75 11.57 1.47
C GLU A 24 7.31 12.79 0.67
N ILE A 25 7.73 12.92 -0.59
CA ILE A 25 7.33 14.01 -1.50
C ILE A 25 5.80 14.04 -1.67
N LEU A 26 5.17 12.88 -1.85
CA LEU A 26 3.71 12.79 -1.93
C LEU A 26 3.03 13.31 -0.65
N LEU A 27 3.52 12.90 0.52
CA LEU A 27 2.98 13.36 1.80
C LEU A 27 3.10 14.86 1.99
N GLU A 28 4.25 15.44 1.62
CA GLU A 28 4.46 16.89 1.66
C GLU A 28 3.48 17.61 0.73
N GLY A 29 3.35 17.15 -0.51
CA GLY A 29 2.42 17.72 -1.49
C GLY A 29 0.95 17.63 -1.04
N LEU A 30 0.52 16.47 -0.53
CA LEU A 30 -0.85 16.29 -0.03
C LEU A 30 -1.14 17.15 1.21
N ARG A 31 -0.15 17.33 2.11
CA ARG A 31 -0.30 18.18 3.31
C ARG A 31 -0.34 19.66 2.97
N ALA A 32 0.37 20.09 1.93
CA ALA A 32 0.35 21.47 1.44
C ALA A 32 -0.98 21.83 0.74
N ASP A 33 -1.72 20.85 0.24
CA ASP A 33 -2.99 21.06 -0.45
C ASP A 33 -4.16 21.11 0.54
N ALA A 34 -4.77 22.29 0.66
CA ALA A 34 -5.89 22.55 1.57
C ALA A 34 -7.14 21.67 1.32
N ARG A 35 -7.23 20.99 0.18
CA ARG A 35 -8.32 20.06 -0.15
C ARG A 35 -8.27 18.75 0.62
N PHE A 36 -7.09 18.39 1.19
CA PHE A 36 -6.87 17.11 1.87
C PHE A 36 -6.68 17.28 3.37
N GLU A 37 -7.13 16.27 4.12
CA GLU A 37 -6.76 15.99 5.50
C GLU A 37 -5.97 14.66 5.50
N VAL A 38 -4.66 14.75 5.76
CA VAL A 38 -3.73 13.64 5.56
C VAL A 38 -3.33 13.02 6.88
N HIS A 39 -3.61 11.74 7.03
CA HIS A 39 -3.11 10.89 8.10
C HIS A 39 -2.02 9.97 7.55
N HIS A 40 -1.01 9.63 8.35
CA HIS A 40 0.09 8.77 7.93
C HIS A 40 0.37 7.68 8.97
N VAL A 41 0.54 6.47 8.47
CA VAL A 41 1.10 5.33 9.21
C VAL A 41 2.41 4.96 8.53
N ASP A 42 3.53 5.16 9.25
CA ASP A 42 4.84 4.72 8.77
C ASP A 42 4.92 3.19 8.82
N ALA A 43 4.67 2.58 7.66
CA ALA A 43 4.63 1.13 7.50
C ALA A 43 6.02 0.48 7.41
N ARG A 44 7.01 1.04 8.10
CA ARG A 44 8.37 0.52 8.18
C ARG A 44 8.41 -0.78 8.98
N VAL A 45 8.58 -1.89 8.28
CA VAL A 45 8.67 -3.22 8.88
C VAL A 45 10.13 -3.67 9.06
N SER A 46 11.06 -3.13 8.27
CA SER A 46 12.51 -3.41 8.34
C SER A 46 13.28 -2.12 8.52
N ASP A 47 14.30 -2.13 9.37
CA ASP A 47 15.14 -0.96 9.64
C ASP A 47 16.28 -0.83 8.59
N ASP A 48 16.74 -1.95 7.99
CA ASP A 48 17.82 -2.00 7.01
C ASP A 48 17.41 -2.67 5.69
N LEU A 49 18.07 -2.27 4.59
CA LEU A 49 17.87 -2.86 3.26
C LEU A 49 18.29 -4.34 3.22
N GLU A 50 19.30 -4.75 3.98
CA GLU A 50 19.78 -6.14 4.08
C GLU A 50 18.79 -7.06 4.80
N ASP A 51 17.91 -6.48 5.63
CA ASP A 51 16.90 -7.22 6.40
C ASP A 51 15.60 -7.46 5.59
N VAL A 52 15.54 -6.98 4.36
CA VAL A 52 14.36 -7.12 3.48
C VAL A 52 14.23 -8.58 3.02
N GLY A 53 13.21 -9.27 3.54
CA GLY A 53 12.89 -10.66 3.16
C GLY A 53 13.14 -11.69 4.26
N SER A 54 13.79 -11.35 5.39
CA SER A 54 13.92 -12.25 6.53
C SER A 54 12.63 -12.33 7.34
N PHE A 55 12.24 -13.54 7.77
CA PHE A 55 11.09 -13.75 8.65
C PHE A 55 11.53 -13.60 10.10
N ARG A 56 11.14 -12.50 10.76
CA ARG A 56 11.41 -12.26 12.18
C ARG A 56 10.12 -11.90 12.91
N PRO A 57 9.88 -12.43 14.14
CA PRO A 57 8.67 -12.15 14.91
C PRO A 57 8.42 -10.64 15.13
N GLN A 58 9.49 -9.87 15.32
CA GLN A 58 9.41 -8.42 15.50
C GLN A 58 8.76 -7.69 14.31
N LYS A 59 8.98 -8.19 13.07
CA LYS A 59 8.35 -7.62 11.87
C LYS A 59 6.84 -7.82 11.87
N ILE A 60 6.38 -8.98 12.34
CA ILE A 60 4.96 -9.28 12.48
C ILE A 60 4.33 -8.34 13.51
N ILE A 61 4.96 -8.19 14.67
CA ILE A 61 4.48 -7.29 15.72
C ILE A 61 4.42 -5.84 15.21
N ARG A 62 5.46 -5.37 14.51
CA ARG A 62 5.47 -4.03 13.90
C ARG A 62 4.34 -3.86 12.89
N LEU A 63 4.13 -4.86 12.01
CA LEU A 63 3.05 -4.84 11.02
C LEU A 63 1.67 -4.71 11.69
N PHE A 64 1.41 -5.51 12.73
CA PHE A 64 0.14 -5.43 13.45
C PHE A 64 -0.02 -4.11 14.22
N LYS A 65 1.05 -3.53 14.77
CA LYS A 65 1.00 -2.17 15.34
C LYS A 65 0.59 -1.12 14.30
N CYS A 66 1.14 -1.19 13.09
CA CYS A 66 0.74 -0.29 11.99
C CYS A 66 -0.74 -0.49 11.60
N ILE A 67 -1.23 -1.73 11.53
CA ILE A 67 -2.63 -2.03 11.25
C ILE A 67 -3.54 -1.47 12.35
N LEU A 68 -3.21 -1.68 13.61
CA LEU A 68 -3.96 -1.13 14.75
C LEU A 68 -3.96 0.41 14.75
N GLN A 69 -2.83 1.03 14.41
CA GLN A 69 -2.75 2.48 14.25
C GLN A 69 -3.66 2.97 13.11
N ALA A 70 -3.70 2.26 11.97
CA ALA A 70 -4.59 2.59 10.87
C ALA A 70 -6.07 2.48 11.30
N TRP A 71 -6.43 1.44 12.06
CA TRP A 71 -7.77 1.27 12.61
C TRP A 71 -8.14 2.39 13.56
N TRP A 72 -7.24 2.74 14.48
CA TRP A 72 -7.45 3.82 15.43
C TRP A 72 -7.70 5.15 14.72
N LEU A 73 -6.87 5.50 13.72
CA LEU A 73 -7.05 6.70 12.90
C LEU A 73 -8.40 6.69 12.18
N ARG A 74 -8.77 5.55 11.58
CA ARG A 74 -10.05 5.40 10.88
C ARG A 74 -11.24 5.59 11.82
N LEU A 75 -11.19 5.02 13.03
CA LEU A 75 -12.26 5.15 14.02
C LEU A 75 -12.31 6.58 14.59
N ARG A 76 -11.16 7.19 14.85
CA ARG A 76 -11.05 8.54 15.44
C ARG A 76 -11.48 9.65 14.49
N HIS A 77 -11.13 9.54 13.21
CA HIS A 77 -11.32 10.62 12.22
C HIS A 77 -12.43 10.34 11.19
N GLY A 78 -13.05 9.17 11.25
CA GLY A 78 -14.15 8.80 10.35
C GLY A 78 -13.69 8.25 9.00
N PRO A 79 -14.60 8.15 8.01
CA PRO A 79 -14.30 7.58 6.69
C PRO A 79 -13.17 8.33 5.97
N MET A 80 -12.22 7.57 5.38
CA MET A 80 -11.10 8.12 4.62
C MET A 80 -10.64 7.13 3.56
N ALA A 81 -10.00 7.62 2.50
CA ALA A 81 -9.35 6.78 1.50
C ALA A 81 -8.10 6.11 2.09
N PHE A 82 -7.86 4.85 1.71
CA PHE A 82 -6.69 4.08 2.09
C PHE A 82 -5.70 4.07 0.93
N TYR A 83 -4.60 4.80 1.09
CA TYR A 83 -3.51 4.81 0.12
C TYR A 83 -2.46 3.78 0.52
N TYR A 84 -2.08 2.94 -0.44
CA TYR A 84 -1.15 1.84 -0.25
C TYR A 84 -0.21 1.68 -1.43
N VAL A 85 1.04 1.28 -1.14
CA VAL A 85 2.05 0.96 -2.15
C VAL A 85 2.28 -0.55 -2.19
N PRO A 86 1.82 -1.26 -3.24
CA PRO A 86 2.04 -2.69 -3.37
C PRO A 86 3.53 -3.03 -3.47
N ALA A 87 3.90 -4.14 -2.88
CA ALA A 87 5.27 -4.64 -2.92
C ALA A 87 5.60 -5.33 -4.25
N PRO A 88 6.89 -5.47 -4.60
CA PRO A 88 7.30 -6.33 -5.72
C PRO A 88 6.99 -7.79 -5.43
N ALA A 89 7.02 -8.65 -6.47
CA ALA A 89 6.68 -10.06 -6.44
C ALA A 89 7.66 -10.93 -5.62
N LYS A 90 7.75 -10.66 -4.30
CA LYS A 90 8.49 -11.48 -3.33
C LYS A 90 7.51 -12.11 -2.33
N ARG A 91 7.61 -13.41 -2.08
CA ARG A 91 6.64 -14.15 -1.25
C ARG A 91 6.37 -13.50 0.12
N SER A 92 7.40 -13.09 0.85
CA SER A 92 7.25 -12.44 2.15
C SER A 92 6.50 -11.10 2.06
N ALA A 93 6.77 -10.33 1.02
CA ALA A 93 6.12 -9.06 0.75
C ALA A 93 4.64 -9.24 0.34
N ILE A 94 4.35 -10.26 -0.46
CA ILE A 94 2.98 -10.63 -0.87
C ILE A 94 2.13 -11.02 0.35
N ILE A 95 2.69 -11.81 1.28
CA ILE A 95 2.00 -12.17 2.52
C ILE A 95 1.71 -10.93 3.35
N ARG A 96 2.68 -10.02 3.48
CA ARG A 96 2.49 -8.73 4.15
C ARG A 96 1.35 -7.94 3.52
N ASP A 97 1.36 -7.77 2.20
CA ASP A 97 0.36 -7.00 1.48
C ASP A 97 -1.03 -7.64 1.63
N TRP A 98 -1.10 -8.97 1.57
CA TRP A 98 -2.35 -9.68 1.83
C TRP A 98 -2.86 -9.44 3.25
N VAL A 99 -2.00 -9.54 4.28
CA VAL A 99 -2.39 -9.27 5.68
C VAL A 99 -2.90 -7.84 5.82
N VAL A 100 -2.18 -6.84 5.31
CA VAL A 100 -2.62 -5.44 5.36
C VAL A 100 -3.98 -5.27 4.69
N MET A 101 -4.17 -5.82 3.49
CA MET A 101 -5.44 -5.73 2.78
C MET A 101 -6.57 -6.47 3.49
N ALA A 102 -6.31 -7.65 4.05
CA ALA A 102 -7.33 -8.42 4.77
C ALA A 102 -7.87 -7.65 5.99
N PHE A 103 -7.00 -6.93 6.70
CA PHE A 103 -7.38 -6.21 7.91
C PHE A 103 -7.79 -4.75 7.67
N CYS A 104 -7.18 -4.06 6.70
CA CYS A 104 -7.47 -2.64 6.47
C CYS A 104 -8.60 -2.42 5.46
N ARG A 105 -8.57 -3.11 4.32
CA ARG A 105 -9.51 -2.85 3.22
C ARG A 105 -11.00 -2.84 3.63
N PRO A 106 -11.50 -3.74 4.50
CA PRO A 106 -12.92 -3.73 4.89
C PRO A 106 -13.36 -2.49 5.65
N LEU A 107 -12.42 -1.78 6.29
CA LEU A 107 -12.71 -0.60 7.11
C LEU A 107 -12.63 0.71 6.33
N PHE A 108 -12.01 0.70 5.15
CA PHE A 108 -11.80 1.89 4.35
C PHE A 108 -12.67 1.86 3.09
N PRO A 109 -13.49 2.90 2.86
CA PRO A 109 -14.47 2.91 1.76
C PRO A 109 -13.83 3.04 0.37
N GLU A 110 -12.58 3.50 0.30
CA GLU A 110 -11.86 3.75 -0.94
C GLU A 110 -10.42 3.21 -0.83
N LEU A 111 -9.97 2.49 -1.87
CA LEU A 111 -8.62 1.95 -1.98
C LEU A 111 -7.88 2.64 -3.13
N ILE A 112 -6.74 3.27 -2.81
CA ILE A 112 -5.82 3.87 -3.77
C ILE A 112 -4.53 3.06 -3.74
N LEU A 113 -4.14 2.48 -4.88
CA LEU A 113 -2.86 1.77 -5.05
C LEU A 113 -1.90 2.63 -5.86
N HIS A 114 -0.67 2.81 -5.39
CA HIS A 114 0.38 3.51 -6.13
C HIS A 114 1.52 2.55 -6.46
N TRP A 115 1.69 2.30 -7.75
CA TRP A 115 2.59 1.26 -8.26
C TRP A 115 3.99 1.82 -8.49
N HIS A 116 4.94 1.45 -7.65
CA HIS A 116 6.35 1.84 -7.75
C HIS A 116 7.23 0.72 -8.32
N ALA A 117 6.85 -0.53 -8.09
CA ALA A 117 7.51 -1.70 -8.65
C ALA A 117 6.70 -2.28 -9.81
N TYR A 118 7.35 -3.09 -10.64
CA TYR A 118 6.71 -3.84 -11.74
C TYR A 118 6.92 -5.35 -11.56
N GLY A 119 6.19 -6.14 -12.35
CA GLY A 119 6.26 -7.60 -12.36
C GLY A 119 5.30 -8.30 -11.40
N LEU A 120 4.58 -7.59 -10.53
CA LEU A 120 3.61 -8.20 -9.63
C LEU A 120 2.38 -8.73 -10.39
N GLY A 121 1.90 -7.99 -11.39
CA GLY A 121 0.77 -8.38 -12.23
C GLY A 121 1.11 -9.62 -13.07
N GLU A 122 2.24 -9.62 -13.76
CA GLU A 122 2.73 -10.74 -14.53
C GLU A 122 2.88 -11.98 -13.64
N TRP A 123 3.61 -11.86 -12.54
CA TRP A 123 3.75 -12.95 -11.57
C TRP A 123 2.40 -13.48 -11.06
N ALA A 124 1.42 -12.60 -10.84
CA ALA A 124 0.09 -13.01 -10.38
C ALA A 124 -0.68 -13.83 -11.42
N LEU A 125 -0.38 -13.69 -12.72
CA LEU A 125 -0.98 -14.45 -13.81
C LEU A 125 -0.27 -15.77 -14.13
N GLU A 126 1.04 -15.89 -13.87
CA GLU A 126 1.87 -17.03 -14.26
C GLU A 126 1.46 -18.38 -13.64
N GLY A 127 0.54 -18.40 -12.72
CA GLY A 127 0.10 -19.66 -12.11
C GLY A 127 -1.12 -19.50 -11.21
N ASN A 128 -1.48 -20.60 -10.56
CA ASN A 128 -2.74 -20.68 -9.81
C ASN A 128 -2.54 -21.15 -8.37
N ASP A 129 -1.33 -20.97 -7.81
CA ASP A 129 -1.08 -21.27 -6.41
C ASP A 129 -1.84 -20.32 -5.47
N TRP A 130 -1.92 -20.69 -4.20
CA TRP A 130 -2.70 -19.98 -3.20
C TRP A 130 -2.23 -18.53 -3.00
N SER A 131 -0.92 -18.26 -3.07
CA SER A 131 -0.37 -16.92 -2.85
C SER A 131 -0.75 -15.94 -3.97
N ARG A 132 -0.78 -16.44 -5.23
CA ARG A 132 -1.26 -15.67 -6.38
C ARG A 132 -2.76 -15.38 -6.29
N LYS A 133 -3.56 -16.37 -5.89
CA LYS A 133 -5.00 -16.16 -5.67
C LYS A 133 -5.25 -15.13 -4.57
N LEU A 134 -4.50 -15.18 -3.47
CA LEU A 134 -4.63 -14.24 -2.36
C LEU A 134 -4.32 -12.81 -2.78
N ILE A 135 -3.19 -12.58 -3.46
CA ILE A 135 -2.82 -11.22 -3.87
C ILE A 135 -3.78 -10.66 -4.94
N ARG A 136 -4.20 -11.49 -5.90
CA ARG A 136 -5.23 -11.06 -6.86
C ARG A 136 -6.50 -10.61 -6.16
N ARG A 137 -6.98 -11.37 -5.16
CA ARG A 137 -8.16 -11.01 -4.39
C ARG A 137 -7.94 -9.75 -3.53
N ALA A 138 -6.75 -9.61 -2.95
CA ALA A 138 -6.40 -8.50 -2.05
C ALA A 138 -6.37 -7.15 -2.77
N LEU A 139 -5.76 -7.09 -3.96
CA LEU A 139 -5.54 -5.84 -4.71
C LEU A 139 -6.59 -5.54 -5.79
N ARG A 140 -7.51 -6.51 -6.07
CA ARG A 140 -8.51 -6.33 -7.13
C ARG A 140 -9.44 -5.14 -6.86
N GLN A 141 -9.90 -4.52 -7.96
CA GLN A 141 -10.94 -3.48 -7.91
C GLN A 141 -10.61 -2.33 -6.96
N ALA A 142 -9.33 -1.90 -6.95
CA ALA A 142 -8.99 -0.63 -6.32
C ALA A 142 -9.76 0.51 -6.99
N ASP A 143 -10.13 1.53 -6.22
CA ASP A 143 -10.87 2.68 -6.75
C ASP A 143 -9.99 3.51 -7.67
N LEU A 144 -8.70 3.62 -7.34
CA LEU A 144 -7.69 4.28 -8.15
C LEU A 144 -6.37 3.49 -8.11
N SER A 145 -5.76 3.29 -9.27
CA SER A 145 -4.38 2.86 -9.42
C SER A 145 -3.56 3.99 -10.05
N ILE A 146 -2.58 4.49 -9.30
CA ILE A 146 -1.62 5.49 -9.77
C ILE A 146 -0.40 4.72 -10.29
N VAL A 147 0.06 5.05 -11.49
CA VAL A 147 1.15 4.34 -12.15
C VAL A 147 2.23 5.32 -12.64
N LEU A 148 3.50 4.91 -12.55
CA LEU A 148 4.64 5.74 -12.96
C LEU A 148 4.95 5.63 -14.45
N ASN A 149 4.55 4.51 -15.08
CA ASN A 149 4.87 4.22 -16.47
C ASN A 149 3.96 3.13 -17.05
N ASN A 150 4.15 2.80 -18.32
CA ASN A 150 3.36 1.79 -19.02
C ASN A 150 3.54 0.35 -18.50
N TYR A 151 4.68 0.02 -17.90
CA TYR A 151 4.89 -1.30 -17.28
C TYR A 151 4.03 -1.43 -16.03
N ASN A 152 4.06 -0.42 -15.14
CA ASN A 152 3.18 -0.39 -13.98
C ASN A 152 1.69 -0.37 -14.38
N LYS A 153 1.33 0.27 -15.50
CA LYS A 153 -0.04 0.27 -16.00
C LYS A 153 -0.51 -1.13 -16.39
N ARG A 154 0.34 -1.93 -17.03
CA ARG A 154 0.04 -3.33 -17.36
C ARG A 154 -0.14 -4.18 -16.09
N ASP A 155 0.75 -4.02 -15.10
CA ASP A 155 0.63 -4.69 -13.81
C ASP A 155 -0.67 -4.32 -13.10
N ALA A 156 -0.97 -3.03 -12.98
CA ALA A 156 -2.18 -2.55 -12.33
C ALA A 156 -3.46 -3.10 -13.01
N ALA A 157 -3.48 -3.18 -14.34
CA ALA A 157 -4.63 -3.66 -15.11
C ALA A 157 -5.03 -5.10 -14.77
N VAL A 158 -4.08 -5.96 -14.39
CA VAL A 158 -4.34 -7.35 -13.95
C VAL A 158 -5.31 -7.42 -12.77
N PHE A 159 -5.31 -6.41 -11.91
CA PHE A 159 -6.16 -6.33 -10.72
C PHE A 159 -7.49 -5.60 -10.96
N ALA A 160 -7.78 -5.27 -12.22
CA ALA A 160 -9.03 -4.64 -12.67
C ALA A 160 -9.45 -3.43 -11.79
N PRO A 161 -8.61 -2.42 -11.59
CA PRO A 161 -9.00 -1.23 -10.83
C PRO A 161 -10.10 -0.46 -11.57
N LYS A 162 -10.88 0.34 -10.84
CA LYS A 162 -11.94 1.17 -11.45
C LYS A 162 -11.36 2.29 -12.33
N ARG A 163 -10.17 2.82 -11.95
CA ARG A 163 -9.46 3.89 -12.67
C ARG A 163 -7.95 3.70 -12.59
N ILE A 164 -7.24 4.02 -13.68
CA ILE A 164 -5.76 4.04 -13.75
C ILE A 164 -5.33 5.43 -14.24
N GLU A 165 -4.41 6.06 -13.51
CA GLU A 165 -3.82 7.37 -13.84
C GLU A 165 -2.30 7.34 -13.73
#